data_90ec1f9c6c8813e04cdbedd07ccd1ae0
#
_entry.id   90ec1f9c6c8813e04cdbedd07ccd1ae0
#
_cell.length_a   1.000
_cell.length_b   1.000
_cell.length_c   1.000
_cell.angle_alpha   90.00
_cell.angle_beta   90.00
_cell.angle_gamma   90.00
#
_symmetry.space_group_name_H-M   'P 1'
#
loop_
_entity.id
_entity.type
_entity.pdbx_description
1 polymer ?
#
loop_
_entity_poly.entity_id
_entity_poly.type
_entity_poly.pdbx_seq_one_letter_code
_entity_poly.pdbx_strand_id
1 'polypeptide(L)'
;MNGPRPLAAILPALLEQLGLARTAEGWRAVSDWPAVAGARIARHTRALSFRDGTLAVEVEGSAWMHELGFLKRDLVRNLNRHLGADVVRDVRFTPARGGSLR
;
A
#
# COMPACT_ATOMS: atom_id res chain seq x y z
N MET A 1 -35.33 17.18 4.37
CA MET A 1 -34.06 17.04 4.53
C MET A 1 -33.70 17.50 5.77
N ASN A 2 -33.24 17.06 5.98
CA ASN A 2 -32.33 16.95 6.73
C ASN A 2 -31.33 18.01 6.67
N GLY A 3 -30.84 18.47 7.55
CA GLY A 3 -29.75 19.38 7.58
C GLY A 3 -28.59 18.92 6.67
N PRO A 4 -27.55 19.70 6.54
CA PRO A 4 -26.40 19.31 5.73
C PRO A 4 -25.82 17.98 6.22
N ARG A 5 -25.47 17.14 5.28
CA ARG A 5 -24.83 15.89 5.61
C ARG A 5 -23.46 16.15 6.20
N PRO A 6 -23.04 15.33 7.16
CA PRO A 6 -21.66 15.40 7.61
C PRO A 6 -20.73 15.16 6.43
N LEU A 7 -19.62 15.88 6.40
CA LEU A 7 -18.63 15.73 5.34
C LEU A 7 -18.17 14.29 5.20
N ALA A 8 -18.00 13.60 6.32
CA ALA A 8 -17.57 12.21 6.33
C ALA A 8 -18.56 11.27 5.63
N ALA A 9 -19.86 11.61 5.59
CA ALA A 9 -20.85 10.80 4.90
C ALA A 9 -20.90 11.10 3.40
N ILE A 10 -20.50 12.31 2.99
CA ILE A 10 -20.53 12.74 1.59
C ILE A 10 -19.23 12.35 0.88
N LEU A 11 -18.13 12.42 1.57
CA LEU A 11 -16.79 12.26 1.01
C LEU A 11 -16.59 10.94 0.28
N PRO A 12 -17.00 9.78 0.81
CA PRO A 12 -16.81 8.52 0.09
C PRO A 12 -17.49 8.49 -1.27
N ALA A 13 -18.72 9.00 -1.38
CA ALA A 13 -19.43 9.01 -2.65
C ALA A 13 -18.75 9.95 -3.65
N LEU A 14 -18.28 11.10 -3.18
CA LEU A 14 -17.58 12.06 -4.02
C LEU A 14 -16.27 11.47 -4.53
N LEU A 15 -15.50 10.84 -3.67
CA LEU A 15 -14.23 10.21 -4.04
C LEU A 15 -14.46 9.12 -5.08
N GLU A 16 -15.50 8.33 -4.92
CA GLU A 16 -15.84 7.28 -5.87
C GLU A 16 -16.17 7.86 -7.23
N GLN A 17 -16.99 8.92 -7.26
CA GLN A 17 -17.34 9.59 -8.50
C GLN A 17 -16.12 10.12 -9.24
N LEU A 18 -15.14 10.62 -8.51
CA LEU A 18 -13.94 11.21 -9.08
C LEU A 18 -12.85 10.17 -9.35
N GLY A 19 -13.09 8.91 -8.99
CA GLY A 19 -12.09 7.87 -9.13
C GLY A 19 -11.00 7.93 -8.05
N LEU A 20 -11.17 8.75 -7.03
CA LEU A 20 -10.17 8.94 -5.99
C LEU A 20 -10.28 7.94 -4.85
N ALA A 21 -11.37 7.18 -4.78
CA ALA A 21 -11.56 6.19 -3.73
C ALA A 21 -10.46 5.13 -3.76
N ARG A 22 -10.09 4.67 -4.95
CA ARG A 22 -9.01 3.69 -5.11
C ARG A 22 -7.67 4.27 -4.69
N THR A 23 -7.45 5.55 -4.95
CA THR A 23 -6.22 6.22 -4.52
C THR A 23 -6.16 6.27 -2.99
N ALA A 24 -7.28 6.59 -2.33
CA ALA A 24 -7.33 6.62 -0.87
C ALA A 24 -7.05 5.23 -0.28
N GLU A 25 -7.64 4.18 -0.87
CA GLU A 25 -7.38 2.81 -0.44
C GLU A 25 -5.94 2.41 -0.66
N GLY A 26 -5.35 2.84 -1.78
CA GLY A 26 -3.96 2.59 -2.08
C GLY A 26 -3.04 3.25 -1.07
N TRP A 27 -3.35 4.47 -0.63
CA TRP A 27 -2.58 5.12 0.41
C TRP A 27 -2.72 4.43 1.77
N ARG A 28 -3.86 3.76 2.01
CA ARG A 28 -3.98 2.89 3.16
C ARG A 28 -2.99 1.73 3.07
N ALA A 29 -2.75 1.21 1.87
CA ALA A 29 -1.74 0.16 1.69
C ALA A 29 -0.35 0.67 2.08
N VAL A 30 -0.02 1.92 1.76
CA VAL A 30 1.24 2.54 2.18
C VAL A 30 1.30 2.61 3.70
N SER A 31 0.28 3.16 4.33
CA SER A 31 0.23 3.35 5.78
C SER A 31 0.26 2.02 6.54
N ASP A 32 -0.45 1.03 6.03
CA ASP A 32 -0.64 -0.24 6.71
C ASP A 32 0.35 -1.31 6.30
N TRP A 33 1.27 -0.98 5.41
CA TRP A 33 2.29 -1.92 4.94
C TRP A 33 2.99 -2.66 6.09
N PRO A 34 3.46 -1.97 7.15
CA PRO A 34 4.16 -2.68 8.21
C PRO A 34 3.30 -3.76 8.88
N ALA A 35 2.02 -3.50 9.06
CA ALA A 35 1.12 -4.46 9.69
C ALA A 35 0.87 -5.67 8.78
N VAL A 36 0.74 -5.43 7.48
CA VAL A 36 0.48 -6.50 6.51
C VAL A 36 1.73 -7.35 6.26
N ALA A 37 2.86 -6.70 6.09
CA ALA A 37 4.13 -7.38 5.81
C ALA A 37 4.66 -8.13 7.02
N GLY A 38 4.37 -7.65 8.21
CA GLY A 38 4.88 -8.23 9.45
C GLY A 38 6.19 -7.59 9.89
N ALA A 39 6.49 -7.68 11.17
CA ALA A 39 7.63 -6.98 11.76
C ALA A 39 8.97 -7.35 11.13
N ARG A 40 9.14 -8.61 10.74
CA ARG A 40 10.40 -9.07 10.16
C ARG A 40 10.70 -8.37 8.84
N ILE A 41 9.71 -8.30 7.96
CA ILE A 41 9.85 -7.64 6.66
C ILE A 41 9.84 -6.12 6.84
N ALA A 42 8.97 -5.61 7.70
CA ALA A 42 8.80 -4.17 7.89
C ALA A 42 10.08 -3.49 8.34
N ARG A 43 10.92 -4.17 9.10
CA ARG A 43 12.19 -3.58 9.56
C ARG A 43 13.17 -3.28 8.45
N HIS A 44 13.03 -3.95 7.32
CA HIS A 44 13.97 -3.84 6.19
C HIS A 44 13.32 -3.21 4.97
N THR A 45 12.11 -2.69 5.12
CA THR A 45 11.34 -2.14 4.00
C THR A 45 10.64 -0.86 4.40
N ARG A 46 10.28 -0.05 3.39
CA ARG A 46 9.48 1.14 3.62
C ARG A 46 8.59 1.35 2.39
N ALA A 47 7.28 1.34 2.61
CA ALA A 47 6.35 1.67 1.54
C ALA A 47 6.40 3.16 1.28
N LEU A 48 6.53 3.54 0.01
CA LEU A 48 6.71 4.93 -0.39
C LEU A 48 5.46 5.55 -0.98
N SER A 49 4.83 4.84 -1.90
CA SER A 49 3.76 5.43 -2.69
C SER A 49 2.89 4.36 -3.31
N PHE A 50 1.71 4.77 -3.73
CA PHE A 50 0.79 3.92 -4.48
C PHE A 50 0.38 4.67 -5.74
N ARG A 51 0.53 4.04 -6.90
CA ARG A 51 0.15 4.63 -8.17
C ARG A 51 -0.27 3.53 -9.15
N ASP A 52 -1.45 3.72 -9.76
CA ASP A 52 -1.94 2.81 -10.81
C ASP A 52 -1.93 1.34 -10.39
N GLY A 53 -2.35 1.08 -9.16
CA GLY A 53 -2.41 -0.27 -8.63
C GLY A 53 -1.07 -0.83 -8.15
N THR A 54 0.01 -0.06 -8.24
CA THR A 54 1.33 -0.51 -7.83
C THR A 54 1.79 0.17 -6.55
N LEU A 55 2.11 -0.63 -5.55
CA LEU A 55 2.71 -0.16 -4.31
C LEU A 55 4.23 -0.18 -4.46
N ALA A 56 4.86 0.97 -4.31
CA ALA A 56 6.31 1.07 -4.37
C ALA A 56 6.89 0.92 -2.96
N VAL A 57 7.81 -0.02 -2.81
CA VAL A 57 8.43 -0.33 -1.52
C VAL A 57 9.94 -0.31 -1.67
N GLU A 58 10.60 0.49 -0.84
CA GLU A 58 12.05 0.47 -0.73
C GLU A 58 12.49 -0.71 0.13
N VAL A 59 13.59 -1.33 -0.27
CA VAL A 59 14.11 -2.52 0.41
C VAL A 59 15.59 -2.33 0.74
N GLU A 60 15.93 -2.68 1.96
CA GLU A 60 17.29 -2.59 2.47
C GLU A 60 18.06 -3.87 2.16
N GLY A 61 19.01 -3.78 1.24
CA GLY A 61 19.89 -4.89 0.93
C GLY A 61 19.38 -5.84 -0.15
N SER A 62 20.31 -6.40 -0.91
CA SER A 62 20.01 -7.26 -2.05
C SER A 62 19.41 -8.61 -1.64
N ALA A 63 19.79 -9.12 -0.47
CA ALA A 63 19.23 -10.38 0.03
C ALA A 63 17.73 -10.27 0.26
N TRP A 64 17.27 -9.15 0.86
CA TRP A 64 15.87 -8.91 1.07
C TRP A 64 15.13 -8.67 -0.25
N MET A 65 15.76 -7.95 -1.18
CA MET A 65 15.19 -7.77 -2.52
C MET A 65 14.89 -9.11 -3.17
N HIS A 66 15.83 -10.02 -3.10
CA HIS A 66 15.70 -11.34 -3.70
C HIS A 66 14.58 -12.14 -3.02
N GLU A 67 14.58 -12.18 -1.70
CA GLU A 67 13.58 -12.94 -0.95
C GLU A 67 12.17 -12.40 -1.16
N LEU A 68 12.02 -11.08 -1.14
CA LEU A 68 10.71 -10.45 -1.33
C LEU A 68 10.14 -10.68 -2.72
N GLY A 69 11.01 -10.88 -3.72
CA GLY A 69 10.57 -11.23 -5.06
C GLY A 69 9.76 -12.52 -5.08
N PHE A 70 10.11 -13.48 -4.25
CA PHE A 70 9.37 -14.74 -4.13
C PHE A 70 8.06 -14.57 -3.37
N LEU A 71 7.96 -13.56 -2.51
CA LEU A 71 6.79 -13.34 -1.67
C LEU A 71 5.78 -12.38 -2.29
N LYS A 72 6.09 -11.83 -3.46
CA LYS A 72 5.28 -10.76 -4.05
C LYS A 72 3.81 -11.12 -4.16
N ARG A 73 3.49 -12.30 -4.69
CA ARG A 73 2.10 -12.71 -4.84
C ARG A 73 1.36 -12.77 -3.52
N ASP A 74 2.02 -13.33 -2.52
CA ASP A 74 1.41 -13.44 -1.20
C ASP A 74 1.21 -12.07 -0.57
N LEU A 75 2.16 -11.17 -0.77
CA LEU A 75 2.05 -9.81 -0.25
C LEU A 75 0.91 -9.05 -0.91
N VAL A 76 0.76 -9.17 -2.22
CA VAL A 76 -0.36 -8.56 -2.94
C VAL A 76 -1.70 -9.10 -2.42
N ARG A 77 -1.79 -10.41 -2.28
CA ARG A 77 -3.00 -11.05 -1.77
C ARG A 77 -3.32 -10.57 -0.35
N ASN A 78 -2.32 -10.52 0.50
CA ASN A 78 -2.51 -10.10 1.88
C ASN A 78 -2.90 -8.64 1.98
N LEU A 79 -2.31 -7.78 1.14
CA LEU A 79 -2.69 -6.37 1.08
C LEU A 79 -4.16 -6.22 0.70
N ASN A 80 -4.58 -6.90 -0.35
CA ASN A 80 -5.97 -6.81 -0.82
C ASN A 80 -6.95 -7.38 0.20
N ARG A 81 -6.58 -8.45 0.88
CA ARG A 81 -7.39 -9.00 1.95
C ARG A 81 -7.53 -8.00 3.08
N HIS A 82 -6.45 -7.34 3.46
CA HIS A 82 -6.45 -6.33 4.50
C HIS A 82 -7.32 -5.12 4.13
N LEU A 83 -7.25 -4.71 2.86
CA LEU A 83 -8.02 -3.57 2.37
C LEU A 83 -9.48 -3.90 2.08
N GLY A 84 -9.80 -5.17 1.95
CA GLY A 84 -11.15 -5.61 1.66
C GLY A 84 -11.57 -5.45 0.20
N ALA A 85 -10.63 -5.21 -0.71
CA ALA A 85 -10.92 -5.03 -2.14
C ALA A 85 -9.65 -5.28 -2.95
N ASP A 86 -9.83 -5.57 -4.24
CA ASP A 86 -8.70 -5.80 -5.16
C ASP A 86 -8.15 -4.46 -5.65
N VAL A 87 -7.43 -3.79 -4.79
CA VAL A 87 -6.86 -2.47 -5.03
C VAL A 87 -5.43 -2.55 -5.55
N VAL A 88 -4.64 -3.42 -4.95
CA VAL A 88 -3.22 -3.58 -5.28
C VAL A 88 -3.07 -4.65 -6.35
N ARG A 89 -2.45 -4.29 -7.46
CA ARG A 89 -2.18 -5.25 -8.55
C ARG A 89 -0.76 -5.75 -8.52
N ASP A 90 0.16 -4.94 -8.02
CA ASP A 90 1.58 -5.28 -7.97
C ASP A 90 2.27 -4.53 -6.84
N VAL A 91 3.39 -5.08 -6.41
CA VAL A 91 4.30 -4.41 -5.47
C VAL A 91 5.64 -4.32 -6.19
N ARG A 92 6.18 -3.12 -6.28
CA ARG A 92 7.47 -2.90 -6.90
C ARG A 92 8.50 -2.64 -5.82
N PHE A 93 9.52 -3.48 -5.79
CA PHE A 93 10.61 -3.33 -4.83
C PHE A 93 11.77 -2.58 -5.47
N THR A 94 12.26 -1.55 -4.77
CA THR A 94 13.39 -0.76 -5.21
C THR A 94 14.44 -0.73 -4.10
N PRO A 95 15.72 -0.64 -4.44
CA PRO A 95 16.75 -0.55 -3.41
C PRO A 95 16.65 0.77 -2.66
N ALA A 96 16.87 0.72 -1.36
CA ALA A 96 16.95 1.91 -0.54
C ALA A 96 18.20 2.70 -0.92
N ARG A 97 18.13 4.03 -0.87
CA ARG A 97 19.28 4.88 -1.16
C ARG A 97 20.42 4.55 -0.21
N GLY A 98 21.61 4.33 -0.77
CA GLY A 98 22.76 3.97 0.02
C GLY A 98 22.66 2.61 0.66
N GLY A 99 21.68 1.79 0.26
CA GLY A 99 21.49 0.44 0.80
C GLY A 99 20.85 0.39 2.18
N SER A 100 20.42 1.53 2.70
CA SER A 100 19.85 1.63 4.03
C SER A 100 18.64 2.53 4.03
N LEU A 101 17.70 2.26 4.92
CA LEU A 101 16.49 3.07 5.12
C LEU A 101 16.71 4.24 6.07
N ARG A 102 17.87 4.33 6.66
CA ARG A 102 18.21 5.40 7.60
C ARG A 102 18.99 6.49 6.95
#